data_8f2582a8f486dc1eb0993cead8a9b403
#
_entry.id   8f2582a8f486dc1eb0993cead8a9b403
#
_cell.length_a   1.000
_cell.length_b   1.000
_cell.length_c   1.000
_cell.angle_alpha   90.00
_cell.angle_beta   90.00
_cell.angle_gamma   90.00
#
_symmetry.space_group_name_H-M   'P 1'
#
loop_
_entity.id
_entity.type
_entity.pdbx_description
1 polymer ?
#
loop_
_entity_poly.entity_id
_entity_poly.type
_entity_poly.pdbx_seq_one_letter_code
_entity_poly.pdbx_strand_id
1 'polypeptide(L)'
;ILKPEILNEQFKDPINQYFYAAGGFGCDPEKSGRKVFGQFLADDEKAQFYREDFFGVADYEQLPKWAVERLEQIEAPQMKIRIFQIDHEKDRNKLAFMNYDYTQSHGGIKAENYRQIYGGTVTCDSLESVFALCNSDKTPPGYLGESMSVSNVIEICDGKDKGFYFCDSVGFKPIDFDIDKTNHSDIMKILIVENGKAPYEAEIRNDIHAMQEVVGGSIEPIYFEPKNNALCWCNDEFLLNGSAPNRIVGETLVHGTFYISGNYRNEYGEWDSCSLTDEQIEKYKEQFNHVVVNLPGIGLIAVRETKPEIIEPDEEFEEEHEIEQTM
;
A
#
# COMPACT_ATOMS: atom_id res chain seq x y z
N ILE A 1 16.04 8.05 18.30
CA ILE A 1 15.07 8.19 19.43
C ILE A 1 14.73 9.66 19.59
N LEU A 2 13.46 10.00 19.44
CA LEU A 2 12.93 11.34 19.67
C LEU A 2 12.91 11.70 21.16
N LYS A 3 13.09 12.98 21.46
CA LYS A 3 12.99 13.49 22.81
C LYS A 3 11.50 13.59 23.24
N PRO A 4 11.14 13.19 24.48
CA PRO A 4 9.74 13.18 24.90
C PRO A 4 9.03 14.53 24.85
N GLU A 5 9.76 15.65 24.97
CA GLU A 5 9.24 17.01 24.90
C GLU A 5 8.77 17.41 23.50
N ILE A 6 9.25 16.70 22.45
CA ILE A 6 8.85 16.91 21.05
C ILE A 6 7.54 16.19 20.74
N LEU A 7 7.30 15.08 21.42
CA LEU A 7 6.06 14.34 21.30
C LEU A 7 4.96 15.14 22.00
N ASN A 8 3.89 15.47 21.28
CA ASN A 8 2.73 16.16 21.84
C ASN A 8 2.25 15.45 23.12
N GLU A 9 1.74 16.17 24.11
CA GLU A 9 1.35 15.58 25.42
C GLU A 9 0.37 14.42 25.31
N GLN A 10 -0.40 14.34 24.22
CA GLN A 10 -1.28 13.23 23.89
C GLN A 10 -0.54 11.96 23.43
N PHE A 11 0.75 12.07 23.03
CA PHE A 11 1.56 10.98 22.45
C PHE A 11 2.79 10.65 23.29
N LYS A 12 2.78 10.92 24.57
CA LYS A 12 3.86 10.53 25.51
C LYS A 12 3.98 9.02 25.73
N ASP A 13 3.38 8.21 24.86
CA ASP A 13 3.62 6.77 24.87
C ASP A 13 5.07 6.52 24.45
N PRO A 14 5.86 5.79 25.28
CA PRO A 14 7.23 5.43 24.95
C PRO A 14 7.41 4.74 23.59
N ILE A 15 6.34 4.17 23.04
CA ILE A 15 6.34 3.54 21.71
C ILE A 15 6.61 4.56 20.60
N ASN A 16 6.15 5.81 20.73
CA ASN A 16 6.30 6.86 19.72
C ASN A 16 7.69 7.51 19.70
N GLN A 17 8.59 7.13 20.61
CA GLN A 17 9.97 7.65 20.60
C GLN A 17 10.84 7.10 19.46
N TYR A 18 10.41 6.01 18.81
CA TYR A 18 11.18 5.37 17.74
C TYR A 18 10.76 5.91 16.38
N PHE A 19 11.72 6.56 15.73
CA PHE A 19 11.53 7.21 14.44
C PHE A 19 12.54 6.67 13.43
N TYR A 20 12.06 6.23 12.28
CA TYR A 20 12.90 5.80 11.16
C TYR A 20 13.28 7.00 10.30
N ALA A 21 14.54 7.40 10.34
CA ALA A 21 15.07 8.51 9.56
C ALA A 21 15.40 8.04 8.14
N ALA A 22 14.51 8.29 7.19
CA ALA A 22 14.67 7.89 5.80
C ALA A 22 15.63 8.80 5.01
N GLY A 23 15.89 10.04 5.48
CA GLY A 23 16.78 10.99 4.81
C GLY A 23 16.77 12.38 5.42
N GLY A 24 17.42 13.31 4.70
CA GLY A 24 17.61 14.69 5.10
C GLY A 24 19.04 15.00 5.55
N PHE A 25 19.45 16.27 5.41
CA PHE A 25 20.80 16.70 5.82
C PHE A 25 21.02 16.56 7.33
N GLY A 26 19.94 16.54 8.11
CA GLY A 26 20.00 16.31 9.55
C GLY A 26 20.51 14.91 9.94
N CYS A 27 20.43 13.92 9.05
CA CYS A 27 20.95 12.56 9.27
C CYS A 27 22.48 12.50 9.18
N ASP A 28 23.12 13.49 8.54
CA ASP A 28 24.57 13.55 8.36
C ASP A 28 25.17 14.63 9.29
N PRO A 29 25.93 14.23 10.33
CA PRO A 29 26.51 15.19 11.28
C PRO A 29 27.53 16.16 10.67
N GLU A 30 28.09 15.82 9.50
CA GLU A 30 29.06 16.66 8.79
C GLU A 30 28.41 17.73 7.91
N LYS A 31 27.11 17.64 7.66
CA LYS A 31 26.34 18.59 6.84
C LYS A 31 25.69 19.66 7.70
N SER A 32 25.63 20.87 7.17
CA SER A 32 25.04 22.03 7.85
C SER A 32 23.51 21.97 7.98
N GLY A 33 22.84 21.19 7.14
CA GLY A 33 21.38 21.00 7.21
C GLY A 33 20.97 20.21 8.45
N ARG A 34 19.83 20.61 9.05
CA ARG A 34 19.36 20.04 10.33
C ARG A 34 18.11 19.20 10.21
N LYS A 35 17.42 19.27 9.06
CA LYS A 35 16.14 18.58 8.85
C LYS A 35 16.34 17.08 8.66
N VAL A 36 15.52 16.28 9.35
CA VAL A 36 15.44 14.82 9.29
C VAL A 36 14.03 14.46 8.85
N PHE A 37 13.90 13.72 7.77
CA PHE A 37 12.63 13.22 7.23
C PHE A 37 12.52 11.72 7.51
N GLY A 38 11.33 11.26 7.82
CA GLY A 38 11.11 9.83 8.07
C GLY A 38 9.69 9.54 8.51
N GLN A 39 9.56 8.47 9.27
CA GLN A 39 8.27 8.02 9.80
C GLN A 39 8.42 7.42 11.19
N PHE A 40 7.35 7.48 11.98
CA PHE A 40 7.28 6.77 13.25
C PHE A 40 7.23 5.25 13.00
N LEU A 41 7.93 4.48 13.82
CA LEU A 41 7.91 3.01 13.71
C LEU A 41 6.58 2.41 14.14
N ALA A 42 5.86 3.10 15.03
CA ALA A 42 4.62 2.58 15.62
C ALA A 42 3.44 2.55 14.63
N ASP A 43 3.35 3.51 13.70
CA ASP A 43 2.14 3.76 12.89
C ASP A 43 2.40 4.17 11.45
N ASP A 44 3.67 4.25 11.01
CA ASP A 44 4.11 4.72 9.69
C ASP A 44 3.80 6.19 9.39
N GLU A 45 3.37 6.98 10.39
CA GLU A 45 3.14 8.41 10.21
C GLU A 45 4.43 9.09 9.76
N LYS A 46 4.39 9.75 8.60
CA LYS A 46 5.52 10.49 8.04
C LYS A 46 5.62 11.85 8.71
N ALA A 47 6.82 12.20 9.17
CA ALA A 47 7.06 13.48 9.83
C ALA A 47 8.44 14.03 9.49
N GLN A 48 8.63 15.32 9.82
CA GLN A 48 9.90 16.01 9.71
C GLN A 48 10.26 16.59 11.08
N PHE A 49 11.50 16.38 11.49
CA PHE A 49 12.06 16.92 12.72
C PHE A 49 13.40 17.58 12.46
N TYR A 50 13.93 18.29 13.46
CA TYR A 50 15.30 18.76 13.45
C TYR A 50 16.22 17.76 14.17
N ARG A 51 17.49 17.74 13.81
CA ARG A 51 18.50 16.83 14.44
C ARG A 51 18.52 16.92 15.96
N GLU A 52 18.36 18.12 16.50
CA GLU A 52 18.33 18.39 17.93
C GLU A 52 17.09 17.84 18.67
N ASP A 53 16.05 17.46 17.94
CA ASP A 53 14.84 16.86 18.51
C ASP A 53 15.04 15.39 18.88
N PHE A 54 16.17 14.85 18.50
CA PHE A 54 16.55 13.47 18.80
C PHE A 54 17.56 13.39 19.95
N PHE A 55 17.47 12.34 20.74
CA PHE A 55 18.54 11.95 21.68
C PHE A 55 19.76 11.40 20.93
N GLY A 56 19.53 10.70 19.83
CA GLY A 56 20.55 10.05 19.03
C GLY A 56 20.01 8.86 18.25
N VAL A 57 20.92 8.12 17.66
CA VAL A 57 20.64 6.87 16.98
C VAL A 57 20.42 5.78 18.02
N ALA A 58 19.38 4.98 17.85
CA ALA A 58 19.15 3.82 18.71
C ALA A 58 20.17 2.72 18.40
N ASP A 59 20.61 2.03 19.44
CA ASP A 59 21.38 0.80 19.29
C ASP A 59 20.42 -0.32 18.86
N TYR A 60 20.67 -0.93 17.71
CA TYR A 60 19.81 -1.97 17.13
C TYR A 60 19.61 -3.16 18.08
N GLU A 61 20.66 -3.55 18.82
CA GLU A 61 20.60 -4.66 19.77
C GLU A 61 19.72 -4.37 21.01
N GLN A 62 19.44 -3.09 21.27
CA GLN A 62 18.62 -2.64 22.39
C GLN A 62 17.19 -2.30 21.99
N LEU A 63 16.85 -2.37 20.70
CA LEU A 63 15.51 -2.12 20.25
C LEU A 63 14.53 -3.19 20.75
N PRO A 64 13.30 -2.81 21.12
CA PRO A 64 12.27 -3.79 21.41
C PRO A 64 11.94 -4.61 20.16
N LYS A 65 11.59 -5.88 20.34
CA LYS A 65 11.35 -6.84 19.26
C LYS A 65 10.40 -6.30 18.18
N TRP A 66 9.31 -5.63 18.58
CA TRP A 66 8.35 -5.05 17.65
C TRP A 66 8.98 -3.96 16.74
N ALA A 67 9.92 -3.17 17.28
CA ALA A 67 10.60 -2.12 16.50
C ALA A 67 11.57 -2.72 15.50
N VAL A 68 12.25 -3.82 15.85
CA VAL A 68 13.11 -4.58 14.94
C VAL A 68 12.27 -5.16 13.80
N GLU A 69 11.19 -5.88 14.11
CA GLU A 69 10.28 -6.45 13.12
C GLU A 69 9.71 -5.37 12.19
N ARG A 70 9.46 -4.17 12.73
CA ARG A 70 8.95 -3.05 11.93
C ARG A 70 10.01 -2.45 11.02
N LEU A 71 11.23 -2.29 11.48
CA LEU A 71 12.37 -1.86 10.66
C LEU A 71 12.60 -2.83 9.50
N GLU A 72 12.60 -4.13 9.77
CA GLU A 72 12.73 -5.16 8.74
C GLU A 72 11.62 -5.05 7.68
N GLN A 73 10.38 -4.73 8.07
CA GLN A 73 9.28 -4.51 7.13
C GLN A 73 9.46 -3.24 6.28
N ILE A 74 9.92 -2.13 6.88
CA ILE A 74 10.15 -0.86 6.18
C ILE A 74 11.32 -0.98 5.19
N GLU A 75 12.39 -1.68 5.59
CA GLU A 75 13.59 -1.88 4.77
C GLU A 75 13.46 -3.04 3.78
N ALA A 76 12.41 -3.85 3.92
CA ALA A 76 12.17 -4.95 3.01
C ALA A 76 11.90 -4.43 1.59
N PRO A 77 12.46 -5.09 0.58
CA PRO A 77 12.21 -4.72 -0.81
C PRO A 77 10.73 -4.73 -1.14
N GLN A 78 10.28 -3.71 -1.85
CA GLN A 78 8.91 -3.59 -2.32
C GLN A 78 8.87 -3.71 -3.83
N MET A 79 7.91 -4.48 -4.35
CA MET A 79 7.69 -4.62 -5.79
C MET A 79 6.23 -4.27 -6.10
N LYS A 80 6.00 -3.35 -7.04
CA LYS A 80 4.67 -3.11 -7.60
C LYS A 80 4.48 -4.06 -8.78
N ILE A 81 3.49 -4.93 -8.68
CA ILE A 81 3.27 -6.00 -9.65
C ILE A 81 1.82 -6.10 -10.09
N ARG A 82 1.61 -6.72 -11.26
CA ARG A 82 0.34 -7.31 -11.68
C ARG A 82 0.55 -8.77 -12.05
N ILE A 83 -0.45 -9.60 -11.78
CA ILE A 83 -0.40 -11.03 -12.11
C ILE A 83 -1.58 -11.37 -12.99
N PHE A 84 -1.30 -12.15 -14.03
CA PHE A 84 -2.28 -12.57 -15.02
C PHE A 84 -2.30 -14.10 -15.10
N GLN A 85 -3.49 -14.68 -15.15
CA GLN A 85 -3.72 -16.10 -15.38
C GLN A 85 -4.51 -16.32 -16.66
N ILE A 86 -4.29 -17.45 -17.31
CA ILE A 86 -5.08 -17.85 -18.47
C ILE A 86 -6.55 -18.03 -18.02
N ASP A 87 -7.44 -17.37 -18.74
CA ASP A 87 -8.88 -17.56 -18.61
C ASP A 87 -9.25 -18.90 -19.23
N HIS A 88 -9.71 -19.85 -18.42
CA HIS A 88 -10.03 -21.20 -18.87
C HIS A 88 -11.11 -21.23 -19.97
N GLU A 89 -12.02 -20.25 -20.01
CA GLU A 89 -13.05 -20.17 -21.06
C GLU A 89 -12.46 -19.76 -22.41
N LYS A 90 -11.31 -19.05 -22.41
CA LYS A 90 -10.59 -18.60 -23.59
C LYS A 90 -9.44 -19.49 -24.00
N ASP A 91 -9.07 -20.47 -23.17
CA ASP A 91 -7.95 -21.38 -23.39
C ASP A 91 -8.27 -22.51 -24.38
N ARG A 92 -8.53 -22.13 -25.62
CA ARG A 92 -8.85 -23.10 -26.70
C ARG A 92 -7.73 -24.08 -27.00
N ASN A 93 -6.49 -23.64 -26.76
CA ASN A 93 -5.28 -24.43 -27.07
C ASN A 93 -4.77 -25.24 -25.86
N LYS A 94 -5.45 -25.16 -24.71
CA LYS A 94 -5.09 -25.85 -23.47
C LYS A 94 -3.66 -25.52 -23.04
N LEU A 95 -3.34 -24.23 -22.97
CA LEU A 95 -2.03 -23.70 -22.62
C LEU A 95 -1.86 -23.44 -21.12
N ALA A 96 -2.95 -23.47 -20.35
CA ALA A 96 -2.87 -23.41 -18.90
C ALA A 96 -1.97 -24.52 -18.35
N PHE A 97 -1.04 -24.14 -17.47
CA PHE A 97 -0.03 -25.01 -16.84
C PHE A 97 1.07 -25.54 -17.81
N MET A 98 1.10 -25.08 -19.05
CA MET A 98 2.12 -25.50 -20.01
C MET A 98 3.35 -24.59 -19.94
N ASN A 99 4.54 -25.18 -20.15
CA ASN A 99 5.80 -24.46 -20.18
C ASN A 99 5.93 -23.55 -21.41
N TYR A 100 6.93 -22.69 -21.39
CA TYR A 100 7.15 -21.69 -22.42
C TYR A 100 7.29 -22.29 -23.82
N ASP A 101 8.12 -23.33 -23.99
CA ASP A 101 8.39 -23.93 -25.29
C ASP A 101 7.15 -24.60 -25.90
N TYR A 102 6.38 -25.30 -25.06
CA TYR A 102 5.10 -25.86 -25.47
C TYR A 102 4.12 -24.75 -25.87
N THR A 103 3.98 -23.71 -25.05
CA THR A 103 3.09 -22.60 -25.33
C THR A 103 3.44 -21.92 -26.65
N GLN A 104 4.73 -21.65 -26.90
CA GLN A 104 5.16 -21.04 -28.15
C GLN A 104 4.85 -21.90 -29.38
N SER A 105 5.04 -23.23 -29.28
CA SER A 105 4.76 -24.15 -30.38
C SER A 105 3.27 -24.38 -30.65
N HIS A 106 2.38 -24.02 -29.71
CA HIS A 106 0.93 -24.26 -29.80
C HIS A 106 0.10 -22.95 -29.88
N GLY A 107 0.67 -21.90 -30.45
CA GLY A 107 -0.05 -20.67 -30.75
C GLY A 107 0.49 -19.41 -30.05
N GLY A 108 1.48 -19.60 -29.18
CA GLY A 108 2.16 -18.51 -28.47
C GLY A 108 1.36 -17.93 -27.29
N ILE A 109 1.99 -17.02 -26.58
CA ILE A 109 1.35 -16.28 -25.49
C ILE A 109 0.48 -15.19 -26.13
N LYS A 110 -0.82 -15.24 -25.88
CA LYS A 110 -1.79 -14.26 -26.38
C LYS A 110 -2.47 -13.57 -25.22
N ALA A 111 -2.25 -12.28 -25.09
CA ALA A 111 -2.76 -11.50 -23.96
C ALA A 111 -4.29 -11.57 -23.84
N GLU A 112 -5.03 -11.68 -24.96
CA GLU A 112 -6.49 -11.84 -24.96
C GLU A 112 -7.00 -13.11 -24.28
N ASN A 113 -6.13 -14.09 -24.03
CA ASN A 113 -6.47 -15.30 -23.26
C ASN A 113 -6.23 -15.14 -21.76
N TYR A 114 -5.70 -14.02 -21.31
CA TYR A 114 -5.35 -13.79 -19.92
C TYR A 114 -6.33 -12.83 -19.26
N ARG A 115 -6.55 -13.05 -17.97
CA ARG A 115 -7.24 -12.11 -17.06
C ARG A 115 -6.28 -11.70 -15.96
N GLN A 116 -6.36 -10.45 -15.54
CA GLN A 116 -5.66 -9.98 -14.35
C GLN A 116 -6.32 -10.57 -13.11
N ILE A 117 -5.52 -11.08 -12.17
CA ILE A 117 -5.98 -11.67 -10.92
C ILE A 117 -5.44 -10.96 -9.69
N TYR A 118 -4.45 -10.11 -9.86
CA TYR A 118 -3.86 -9.30 -8.80
C TYR A 118 -3.20 -8.05 -9.37
N GLY A 119 -3.23 -6.95 -8.60
CA GLY A 119 -2.44 -5.75 -8.84
C GLY A 119 -2.22 -5.02 -7.52
N GLY A 120 -0.95 -4.73 -7.21
CA GLY A 120 -0.60 -4.07 -5.95
C GLY A 120 0.89 -4.10 -5.67
N THR A 121 1.25 -3.63 -4.47
CA THR A 121 2.63 -3.66 -3.98
C THR A 121 2.79 -4.82 -3.00
N VAL A 122 3.83 -5.62 -3.19
CA VAL A 122 4.18 -6.76 -2.35
C VAL A 122 5.58 -6.61 -1.77
N THR A 123 5.79 -7.15 -0.58
CA THR A 123 7.10 -7.20 0.07
C THR A 123 7.89 -8.39 -0.45
N CYS A 124 8.53 -8.19 -1.60
CA CYS A 124 9.30 -9.21 -2.32
C CYS A 124 10.51 -8.57 -2.99
N ASP A 125 11.56 -9.35 -3.19
CA ASP A 125 12.82 -8.95 -3.83
C ASP A 125 13.06 -9.59 -5.20
N SER A 126 12.24 -10.58 -5.57
CA SER A 126 12.41 -11.40 -6.75
C SER A 126 11.08 -11.99 -7.22
N LEU A 127 11.03 -12.45 -8.46
CA LEU A 127 9.86 -13.15 -9.00
C LEU A 127 9.63 -14.50 -8.30
N GLU A 128 10.69 -15.17 -7.84
CA GLU A 128 10.64 -16.39 -7.05
C GLU A 128 9.99 -16.12 -5.68
N SER A 129 10.27 -14.99 -5.03
CA SER A 129 9.63 -14.63 -3.76
C SER A 129 8.16 -14.24 -3.97
N VAL A 130 7.80 -13.61 -5.09
CA VAL A 130 6.40 -13.39 -5.49
C VAL A 130 5.67 -14.72 -5.68
N PHE A 131 6.28 -15.67 -6.41
CA PHE A 131 5.72 -17.01 -6.60
C PHE A 131 5.47 -17.71 -5.26
N ALA A 132 6.44 -17.68 -4.36
CA ALA A 132 6.32 -18.28 -3.03
C ALA A 132 5.21 -17.62 -2.20
N LEU A 133 5.09 -16.29 -2.24
CA LEU A 133 4.06 -15.52 -1.55
C LEU A 133 2.66 -15.91 -2.05
N CYS A 134 2.44 -15.95 -3.36
CA CYS A 134 1.15 -16.29 -3.97
C CYS A 134 0.74 -17.77 -3.82
N ASN A 135 1.66 -18.61 -3.37
CA ASN A 135 1.43 -20.03 -3.08
C ASN A 135 1.50 -20.35 -1.57
N SER A 136 1.50 -19.33 -0.71
CA SER A 136 1.50 -19.47 0.74
C SER A 136 0.08 -19.28 1.31
N ASP A 137 -0.09 -19.63 2.61
CA ASP A 137 -1.32 -19.32 3.35
C ASP A 137 -1.50 -17.80 3.60
N LYS A 138 -0.53 -16.96 3.18
CA LYS A 138 -0.51 -15.50 3.34
C LYS A 138 -0.47 -14.80 1.98
N THR A 139 -1.35 -15.20 1.08
CA THR A 139 -1.52 -14.49 -0.19
C THR A 139 -1.79 -13.00 0.03
N PRO A 140 -1.30 -12.11 -0.84
CA PRO A 140 -1.55 -10.69 -0.68
C PRO A 140 -3.05 -10.38 -0.76
N PRO A 141 -3.57 -9.43 0.04
CA PRO A 141 -4.97 -9.02 -0.03
C PRO A 141 -5.37 -8.64 -1.45
N GLY A 142 -6.52 -9.11 -1.90
CA GLY A 142 -6.99 -8.88 -3.27
C GLY A 142 -6.40 -9.84 -4.31
N TYR A 143 -5.66 -10.87 -3.92
CA TYR A 143 -5.24 -11.94 -4.81
C TYR A 143 -6.39 -12.93 -5.04
N LEU A 144 -6.91 -13.00 -6.25
CA LEU A 144 -8.15 -13.73 -6.59
C LEU A 144 -7.95 -14.89 -7.54
N GLY A 145 -6.71 -15.21 -7.79
CA GLY A 145 -6.35 -16.33 -8.67
C GLY A 145 -6.33 -17.65 -7.96
N GLU A 146 -6.25 -18.68 -8.75
CA GLU A 146 -5.73 -19.97 -8.29
C GLU A 146 -4.25 -19.81 -7.89
N SER A 147 -3.70 -20.79 -7.17
CA SER A 147 -2.27 -20.83 -6.86
C SER A 147 -1.43 -20.49 -8.09
N MET A 148 -0.42 -19.66 -7.91
CA MET A 148 0.45 -19.26 -9.00
C MET A 148 1.17 -20.48 -9.60
N SER A 149 1.18 -20.59 -10.90
CA SER A 149 1.70 -21.77 -11.61
C SER A 149 2.36 -21.43 -12.94
N VAL A 150 2.90 -22.45 -13.57
CA VAL A 150 3.41 -22.39 -14.95
C VAL A 150 2.33 -21.82 -15.86
N SER A 151 2.71 -21.03 -16.85
CA SER A 151 1.90 -20.24 -17.79
C SER A 151 1.32 -18.93 -17.23
N ASN A 152 1.44 -18.65 -15.94
CA ASN A 152 1.06 -17.33 -15.44
C ASN A 152 2.04 -16.25 -15.93
N VAL A 153 1.58 -15.01 -16.00
CA VAL A 153 2.41 -13.84 -16.37
C VAL A 153 2.44 -12.88 -15.20
N ILE A 154 3.65 -12.41 -14.85
CA ILE A 154 3.85 -11.33 -13.88
C ILE A 154 4.33 -10.10 -14.63
N GLU A 155 3.74 -8.96 -14.36
CA GLU A 155 4.31 -7.66 -14.67
C GLU A 155 5.03 -7.11 -13.45
N ILE A 156 6.27 -6.67 -13.62
CA ILE A 156 6.93 -5.73 -12.71
C ILE A 156 6.64 -4.34 -13.23
N CYS A 157 5.86 -3.54 -12.48
CA CYS A 157 5.32 -2.27 -12.96
C CYS A 157 6.35 -1.13 -12.97
N ASP A 158 7.40 -1.23 -12.14
CA ASP A 158 8.40 -0.18 -11.96
C ASP A 158 9.81 -0.73 -11.70
N GLY A 159 10.79 0.18 -11.54
CA GLY A 159 12.17 -0.19 -11.26
C GLY A 159 12.96 -0.63 -12.48
N LYS A 160 14.17 -1.16 -12.24
CA LYS A 160 15.12 -1.55 -13.29
C LYS A 160 14.71 -2.80 -14.07
N ASP A 161 13.95 -3.67 -13.40
CA ASP A 161 13.50 -4.95 -13.96
C ASP A 161 12.06 -4.88 -14.48
N LYS A 162 11.55 -3.66 -14.72
CA LYS A 162 10.21 -3.43 -15.27
C LYS A 162 10.00 -4.22 -16.57
N GLY A 163 8.89 -4.97 -16.63
CA GLY A 163 8.55 -5.79 -17.78
C GLY A 163 7.60 -6.93 -17.44
N PHE A 164 7.32 -7.76 -18.43
CA PHE A 164 6.47 -8.93 -18.30
C PHE A 164 7.27 -10.21 -18.30
N TYR A 165 6.89 -11.14 -17.45
CA TYR A 165 7.61 -12.38 -17.21
C TYR A 165 6.64 -13.56 -17.19
N PHE A 166 6.89 -14.52 -18.06
CA PHE A 166 6.15 -15.78 -18.09
C PHE A 166 6.73 -16.75 -17.07
N CYS A 167 5.87 -17.30 -16.22
CA CYS A 167 6.24 -18.34 -15.29
C CYS A 167 6.46 -19.66 -16.04
N ASP A 168 7.70 -20.10 -16.13
CA ASP A 168 8.06 -21.36 -16.79
C ASP A 168 8.18 -22.50 -15.79
N SER A 169 8.45 -23.71 -16.25
CA SER A 169 8.72 -24.86 -15.39
C SER A 169 9.94 -24.69 -14.49
N VAL A 170 10.89 -23.83 -14.88
CA VAL A 170 12.04 -23.41 -14.10
C VAL A 170 12.24 -21.92 -14.28
N GLY A 171 11.96 -21.13 -13.24
CA GLY A 171 12.14 -19.68 -13.23
C GLY A 171 11.16 -18.92 -14.14
N PHE A 172 11.60 -17.75 -14.60
CA PHE A 172 10.77 -16.82 -15.36
C PHE A 172 11.46 -16.41 -16.65
N LYS A 173 10.68 -16.23 -17.71
CA LYS A 173 11.17 -15.77 -19.01
C LYS A 173 10.59 -14.40 -19.35
N PRO A 174 11.42 -13.39 -19.67
CA PRO A 174 10.92 -12.11 -20.15
C PRO A 174 10.17 -12.31 -21.47
N ILE A 175 9.03 -11.62 -21.60
CA ILE A 175 8.17 -11.71 -22.78
C ILE A 175 7.67 -10.33 -23.20
N ASP A 176 7.23 -10.21 -24.44
CA ASP A 176 6.37 -9.11 -24.87
C ASP A 176 4.92 -9.48 -24.57
N PHE A 177 4.23 -8.61 -23.85
CA PHE A 177 2.85 -8.83 -23.45
C PHE A 177 2.05 -7.54 -23.55
N ASP A 178 1.01 -7.56 -24.35
CA ASP A 178 0.14 -6.39 -24.60
C ASP A 178 -1.00 -6.37 -23.59
N ILE A 179 -0.78 -5.67 -22.49
CA ILE A 179 -1.74 -5.58 -21.38
C ILE A 179 -3.11 -5.06 -21.83
N ASP A 180 -3.16 -4.16 -22.83
CA ASP A 180 -4.42 -3.57 -23.31
C ASP A 180 -5.34 -4.60 -23.99
N LYS A 181 -4.79 -5.77 -24.36
CA LYS A 181 -5.55 -6.89 -24.92
C LYS A 181 -6.02 -7.89 -23.88
N THR A 182 -5.57 -7.76 -22.64
CA THR A 182 -6.06 -8.63 -21.56
C THR A 182 -7.51 -8.28 -21.20
N ASN A 183 -8.17 -9.15 -20.47
CA ASN A 183 -9.52 -8.86 -20.01
C ASN A 183 -9.46 -7.94 -18.78
N HIS A 184 -9.58 -6.62 -19.01
CA HIS A 184 -9.55 -5.58 -17.98
C HIS A 184 -10.92 -5.09 -17.54
N SER A 185 -11.99 -5.43 -18.27
CA SER A 185 -13.33 -4.87 -18.03
C SER A 185 -13.85 -5.08 -16.60
N ASP A 186 -13.20 -6.01 -15.87
CA ASP A 186 -13.63 -6.42 -14.54
C ASP A 186 -12.67 -6.01 -13.43
N ILE A 187 -11.67 -5.18 -13.70
CA ILE A 187 -10.70 -4.74 -12.69
C ILE A 187 -11.05 -3.34 -12.21
N MET A 188 -11.08 -3.14 -10.90
CA MET A 188 -11.19 -1.81 -10.31
C MET A 188 -10.03 -1.50 -9.38
N LYS A 189 -9.57 -0.26 -9.44
CA LYS A 189 -8.55 0.32 -8.56
C LYS A 189 -9.22 0.81 -7.28
N ILE A 190 -8.77 0.32 -6.15
CA ILE A 190 -9.30 0.62 -4.82
C ILE A 190 -8.20 1.11 -3.88
N LEU A 191 -8.60 1.68 -2.75
CA LEU A 191 -7.70 1.98 -1.65
C LEU A 191 -8.03 1.06 -0.48
N ILE A 192 -7.07 0.22 -0.08
CA ILE A 192 -7.20 -0.67 1.08
C ILE A 192 -6.67 0.03 2.33
N VAL A 193 -7.39 -0.12 3.44
CA VAL A 193 -7.04 0.43 4.76
C VAL A 193 -7.06 -0.70 5.78
N GLU A 194 -5.89 -1.20 6.12
CA GLU A 194 -5.71 -2.22 7.15
C GLU A 194 -5.40 -1.59 8.52
N ASN A 195 -5.65 -2.35 9.58
CA ASN A 195 -5.26 -1.95 10.92
C ASN A 195 -3.74 -1.74 11.03
N GLY A 196 -3.33 -0.59 11.57
CA GLY A 196 -1.94 -0.28 11.84
C GLY A 196 -1.05 -0.11 10.62
N LYS A 197 -1.64 0.03 9.43
CA LYS A 197 -0.91 0.28 8.17
C LYS A 197 -1.37 1.57 7.52
N ALA A 198 -0.47 2.21 6.76
CA ALA A 198 -0.86 3.29 5.86
C ALA A 198 -1.77 2.77 4.75
N PRO A 199 -2.75 3.57 4.27
CA PRO A 199 -3.59 3.20 3.14
C PRO A 199 -2.76 2.94 1.88
N TYR A 200 -3.10 1.91 1.13
CA TYR A 200 -2.39 1.55 -0.10
C TYR A 200 -3.32 1.19 -1.24
N GLU A 201 -2.86 1.42 -2.47
CA GLU A 201 -3.58 1.09 -3.69
C GLU A 201 -3.53 -0.41 -3.96
N ALA A 202 -4.66 -0.94 -4.44
CA ALA A 202 -4.75 -2.28 -4.99
C ALA A 202 -5.69 -2.31 -6.21
N GLU A 203 -5.51 -3.32 -7.04
CA GLU A 203 -6.39 -3.61 -8.16
C GLU A 203 -7.07 -4.95 -7.91
N ILE A 204 -8.38 -4.97 -7.84
CA ILE A 204 -9.18 -6.19 -7.61
C ILE A 204 -10.18 -6.38 -8.73
N ARG A 205 -10.70 -7.60 -8.90
CA ARG A 205 -11.84 -7.79 -9.79
C ARG A 205 -13.08 -7.11 -9.22
N ASN A 206 -13.87 -6.53 -10.10
CA ASN A 206 -15.14 -5.91 -9.74
C ASN A 206 -16.25 -6.98 -9.64
N ASP A 207 -16.08 -7.92 -8.73
CA ASP A 207 -17.07 -8.94 -8.39
C ASP A 207 -17.20 -9.12 -6.87
N ILE A 208 -18.33 -9.66 -6.45
CA ILE A 208 -18.68 -9.78 -5.04
C ILE A 208 -17.69 -10.64 -4.24
N HIS A 209 -17.11 -11.66 -4.85
CA HIS A 209 -16.15 -12.54 -4.15
C HIS A 209 -14.84 -11.82 -3.86
N ALA A 210 -14.33 -11.08 -4.84
CA ALA A 210 -13.16 -10.23 -4.70
C ALA A 210 -13.34 -9.19 -3.59
N MET A 211 -14.48 -8.52 -3.59
CA MET A 211 -14.83 -7.52 -2.59
C MET A 211 -14.91 -8.12 -1.19
N GLN A 212 -15.55 -9.28 -1.05
CA GLN A 212 -15.68 -10.00 0.22
C GLN A 212 -14.34 -10.50 0.77
N GLU A 213 -13.45 -10.95 -0.11
CA GLU A 213 -12.12 -11.44 0.28
C GLU A 213 -11.26 -10.34 0.89
N VAL A 214 -11.31 -9.11 0.35
CA VAL A 214 -10.56 -7.96 0.91
C VAL A 214 -10.92 -7.69 2.36
N VAL A 215 -12.21 -7.79 2.72
CA VAL A 215 -12.68 -7.48 4.09
C VAL A 215 -12.84 -8.73 4.97
N GLY A 216 -12.63 -9.91 4.40
CA GLY A 216 -12.71 -11.19 5.12
C GLY A 216 -14.13 -11.60 5.52
N GLY A 217 -15.14 -11.30 4.69
CA GLY A 217 -16.54 -11.68 4.93
C GLY A 217 -17.53 -10.95 4.05
N SER A 218 -18.82 -11.01 4.39
CA SER A 218 -19.85 -10.24 3.71
C SER A 218 -19.58 -8.74 3.82
N ILE A 219 -19.98 -7.98 2.81
CA ILE A 219 -19.68 -6.55 2.73
C ILE A 219 -20.92 -5.69 2.97
N GLU A 220 -20.74 -4.56 3.62
CA GLU A 220 -21.71 -3.48 3.68
C GLU A 220 -21.08 -2.13 3.30
N PRO A 221 -21.83 -1.23 2.65
CA PRO A 221 -21.34 0.10 2.29
C PRO A 221 -21.52 1.10 3.42
N ILE A 222 -20.52 1.96 3.63
CA ILE A 222 -20.63 3.17 4.44
C ILE A 222 -20.55 4.39 3.52
N TYR A 223 -21.60 5.22 3.58
CA TYR A 223 -21.69 6.45 2.81
C TYR A 223 -21.03 7.57 3.60
N PHE A 224 -19.91 8.07 3.14
CA PHE A 224 -19.12 9.11 3.83
C PHE A 224 -18.86 10.36 2.96
N GLU A 225 -19.09 10.26 1.65
CA GLU A 225 -18.91 11.35 0.71
C GLU A 225 -20.25 12.03 0.38
N PRO A 226 -20.31 13.38 0.39
CA PRO A 226 -21.56 14.11 0.17
C PRO A 226 -22.21 13.86 -1.19
N LYS A 227 -21.39 13.54 -2.21
CA LYS A 227 -21.84 13.27 -3.59
C LYS A 227 -21.99 11.78 -3.88
N ASN A 228 -21.68 10.92 -2.93
CA ASN A 228 -21.67 9.46 -3.08
C ASN A 228 -20.86 8.97 -4.30
N ASN A 229 -19.80 9.68 -4.68
CA ASN A 229 -18.92 9.28 -5.78
C ASN A 229 -17.78 8.35 -5.34
N ALA A 230 -17.74 8.02 -4.08
CA ALA A 230 -16.93 6.96 -3.47
C ALA A 230 -17.67 6.34 -2.29
N LEU A 231 -17.41 5.06 -2.03
CA LEU A 231 -17.98 4.27 -0.95
C LEU A 231 -16.87 3.59 -0.17
N CYS A 232 -17.09 3.47 1.14
CA CYS A 232 -16.30 2.57 1.97
C CYS A 232 -17.03 1.23 2.07
N TRP A 233 -16.33 0.14 1.84
CA TRP A 233 -16.82 -1.22 1.98
C TRP A 233 -16.11 -1.90 3.15
N CYS A 234 -16.86 -2.38 4.12
CA CYS A 234 -16.36 -3.07 5.30
C CYS A 234 -17.07 -4.40 5.50
N ASN A 235 -16.55 -5.22 6.40
CA ASN A 235 -17.22 -6.46 6.79
C ASN A 235 -18.51 -6.12 7.56
N ASP A 236 -19.65 -6.68 7.19
CA ASP A 236 -20.97 -6.40 7.80
C ASP A 236 -21.06 -6.84 9.27
N GLU A 237 -20.18 -7.76 9.70
CA GLU A 237 -20.08 -8.23 11.08
C GLU A 237 -18.88 -7.63 11.84
N PHE A 238 -18.28 -6.52 11.39
CA PHE A 238 -17.04 -6.00 11.96
C PHE A 238 -17.09 -5.70 13.46
N LEU A 239 -18.27 -5.41 14.02
CA LEU A 239 -18.44 -5.22 15.46
C LEU A 239 -18.54 -6.53 16.25
N LEU A 240 -18.85 -7.65 15.59
CA LEU A 240 -19.14 -8.94 16.20
C LEU A 240 -18.02 -9.97 15.99
N ASN A 241 -17.23 -9.83 14.94
CA ASN A 241 -16.20 -10.78 14.56
C ASN A 241 -14.87 -10.64 15.32
N GLY A 242 -14.77 -9.71 16.27
CA GLY A 242 -13.58 -9.47 17.08
C GLY A 242 -12.50 -8.61 16.40
N SER A 243 -12.82 -8.00 15.27
CA SER A 243 -11.91 -7.08 14.57
C SER A 243 -11.54 -5.88 15.44
N ALA A 244 -10.28 -5.47 15.39
CA ALA A 244 -9.81 -4.28 16.11
C ALA A 244 -10.32 -2.98 15.45
N PRO A 245 -10.52 -1.89 16.23
CA PRO A 245 -10.83 -0.57 15.69
C PRO A 245 -9.77 -0.13 14.68
N ASN A 246 -10.21 0.45 13.56
CA ASN A 246 -9.31 0.87 12.48
C ASN A 246 -9.40 2.39 12.26
N ARG A 247 -10.37 2.89 11.53
CA ARG A 247 -10.51 4.31 11.15
C ARG A 247 -11.95 4.79 11.37
N ILE A 248 -12.10 6.11 11.54
CA ILE A 248 -13.42 6.75 11.49
C ILE A 248 -13.72 7.11 10.03
N VAL A 249 -14.79 6.54 9.50
CA VAL A 249 -15.29 6.79 8.15
C VAL A 249 -16.66 7.47 8.26
N GLY A 250 -16.73 8.75 7.91
CA GLY A 250 -17.90 9.56 8.23
C GLY A 250 -18.12 9.67 9.74
N GLU A 251 -19.24 9.13 10.25
CA GLU A 251 -19.57 9.07 11.68
C GLU A 251 -19.33 7.67 12.27
N THR A 252 -18.87 6.71 11.49
CA THR A 252 -18.73 5.30 11.90
C THR A 252 -17.27 4.95 12.18
N LEU A 253 -17.00 4.39 13.37
CA LEU A 253 -15.73 3.74 13.66
C LEU A 253 -15.74 2.34 13.05
N VAL A 254 -15.02 2.16 11.97
CA VAL A 254 -14.88 0.87 11.28
C VAL A 254 -13.82 0.02 11.99
N HIS A 255 -14.11 -1.25 12.18
CA HIS A 255 -13.16 -2.24 12.70
C HIS A 255 -12.71 -3.18 11.58
N GLY A 256 -11.47 -3.68 11.69
CA GLY A 256 -10.90 -4.57 10.68
C GLY A 256 -10.51 -3.85 9.39
N THR A 257 -10.17 -4.62 8.39
CA THR A 257 -9.82 -4.11 7.06
C THR A 257 -11.08 -3.62 6.33
N PHE A 258 -10.94 -2.48 5.66
CA PHE A 258 -11.94 -1.94 4.75
C PHE A 258 -11.27 -1.40 3.49
N TYR A 259 -12.05 -1.11 2.47
CA TYR A 259 -11.54 -0.45 1.27
C TYR A 259 -12.48 0.64 0.76
N ILE A 260 -11.92 1.56 -0.01
CA ILE A 260 -12.66 2.61 -0.70
C ILE A 260 -12.66 2.28 -2.19
N SER A 261 -13.82 2.28 -2.81
CA SER A 261 -14.00 2.24 -4.26
C SER A 261 -14.64 3.52 -4.78
N GLY A 262 -14.51 3.78 -6.06
CA GLY A 262 -15.36 4.72 -6.76
C GLY A 262 -16.82 4.20 -6.82
N ASN A 263 -17.73 5.11 -7.04
CA ASN A 263 -19.17 4.81 -7.12
C ASN A 263 -19.81 5.68 -8.20
N TYR A 264 -20.66 5.09 -9.04
CA TYR A 264 -21.33 5.79 -10.12
C TYR A 264 -22.75 5.24 -10.33
N ARG A 265 -23.56 5.98 -11.06
CA ARG A 265 -24.86 5.47 -11.52
C ARG A 265 -24.73 4.87 -12.91
N ASN A 266 -25.07 3.60 -13.03
CA ASN A 266 -25.09 2.89 -14.31
C ASN A 266 -26.26 3.35 -15.22
N GLU A 267 -26.35 2.83 -16.43
CA GLU A 267 -27.37 3.16 -17.41
C GLU A 267 -28.82 2.86 -16.96
N TYR A 268 -28.99 1.98 -15.99
CA TYR A 268 -30.26 1.62 -15.36
C TYR A 268 -30.62 2.53 -14.17
N GLY A 269 -29.71 3.46 -13.80
CA GLY A 269 -29.88 4.36 -12.66
C GLY A 269 -29.54 3.73 -11.33
N GLU A 270 -28.98 2.53 -11.32
CA GLU A 270 -28.51 1.82 -10.13
C GLU A 270 -27.08 2.26 -9.77
N TRP A 271 -26.74 2.16 -8.49
CA TRP A 271 -25.39 2.42 -8.03
C TRP A 271 -24.48 1.20 -8.27
N ASP A 272 -23.30 1.45 -8.80
CA ASP A 272 -22.32 0.42 -9.12
C ASP A 272 -20.90 0.90 -8.73
N SER A 273 -20.03 -0.05 -8.40
CA SER A 273 -18.65 0.24 -8.02
C SER A 273 -17.75 0.40 -9.24
N CYS A 274 -16.78 1.30 -9.14
CA CYS A 274 -15.78 1.52 -10.17
C CYS A 274 -14.42 1.86 -9.57
N SER A 275 -13.43 1.98 -10.43
CA SER A 275 -12.09 2.41 -10.03
C SER A 275 -12.12 3.81 -9.41
N LEU A 276 -11.30 4.02 -8.38
CA LEU A 276 -10.93 5.35 -7.92
C LEU A 276 -10.08 6.06 -8.98
N THR A 277 -10.27 7.36 -9.11
CA THR A 277 -9.32 8.21 -9.85
C THR A 277 -8.06 8.45 -9.03
N ASP A 278 -6.96 8.83 -9.69
CA ASP A 278 -5.72 9.13 -8.99
C ASP A 278 -5.89 10.27 -7.98
N GLU A 279 -6.72 11.29 -8.30
CA GLU A 279 -7.06 12.38 -7.36
C GLU A 279 -7.82 11.86 -6.13
N GLN A 280 -8.75 10.92 -6.31
CA GLN A 280 -9.48 10.30 -5.21
C GLN A 280 -8.55 9.44 -4.33
N ILE A 281 -7.62 8.71 -4.94
CA ILE A 281 -6.63 7.91 -4.22
C ILE A 281 -5.78 8.80 -3.31
N GLU A 282 -5.19 9.86 -3.84
CA GLU A 282 -4.36 10.77 -3.04
C GLU A 282 -5.17 11.45 -1.93
N LYS A 283 -6.40 11.91 -2.24
CA LYS A 283 -7.30 12.48 -1.25
C LYS A 283 -7.59 11.51 -0.09
N TYR A 284 -7.92 10.26 -0.41
CA TYR A 284 -8.29 9.29 0.63
C TYR A 284 -7.07 8.69 1.34
N LYS A 285 -5.91 8.59 0.69
CA LYS A 285 -4.65 8.32 1.38
C LYS A 285 -4.40 9.37 2.47
N GLU A 286 -4.53 10.65 2.14
CA GLU A 286 -4.38 11.72 3.11
C GLU A 286 -5.46 11.66 4.21
N GLN A 287 -6.72 11.43 3.82
CA GLN A 287 -7.84 11.40 4.76
C GLN A 287 -7.73 10.26 5.78
N PHE A 288 -7.28 9.08 5.37
CA PHE A 288 -7.22 7.88 6.21
C PHE A 288 -5.81 7.54 6.72
N ASN A 289 -4.85 8.44 6.55
CA ASN A 289 -3.49 8.27 7.07
C ASN A 289 -3.36 8.53 8.59
N HIS A 290 -4.45 8.42 9.34
CA HIS A 290 -4.45 8.52 10.80
C HIS A 290 -4.86 7.20 11.41
N VAL A 291 -4.36 6.87 12.59
CA VAL A 291 -4.65 5.62 13.30
C VAL A 291 -5.57 5.89 14.48
N VAL A 292 -6.54 5.02 14.70
CA VAL A 292 -7.33 5.04 15.94
C VAL A 292 -6.63 4.18 16.97
N VAL A 293 -6.31 4.76 18.12
CA VAL A 293 -5.62 4.08 19.24
C VAL A 293 -6.57 3.96 20.41
N ASN A 294 -6.61 2.79 21.04
CA ASN A 294 -7.32 2.60 22.30
C ASN A 294 -6.34 2.84 23.45
N LEU A 295 -6.50 3.97 24.14
CA LEU A 295 -5.68 4.28 25.31
C LEU A 295 -6.38 3.77 26.59
N PRO A 296 -5.72 2.92 27.40
CA PRO A 296 -6.27 2.43 28.66
C PRO A 296 -6.69 3.59 29.58
N GLY A 297 -7.98 3.62 29.98
CA GLY A 297 -8.54 4.63 30.86
C GLY A 297 -9.02 5.93 30.20
N ILE A 298 -8.79 6.13 28.90
CA ILE A 298 -9.22 7.30 28.13
C ILE A 298 -10.22 6.91 27.03
N GLY A 299 -10.07 5.72 26.48
CA GLY A 299 -10.91 5.22 25.38
C GLY A 299 -10.24 5.37 24.02
N LEU A 300 -11.07 5.33 22.98
CA LEU A 300 -10.61 5.42 21.58
C LEU A 300 -10.32 6.89 21.22
N ILE A 301 -9.12 7.13 20.75
CA ILE A 301 -8.68 8.44 20.24
C ILE A 301 -8.27 8.27 18.79
N ALA A 302 -8.82 9.10 17.90
CA ALA A 302 -8.30 9.25 16.55
C ALA A 302 -7.05 10.15 16.61
N VAL A 303 -5.92 9.59 16.27
CA VAL A 303 -4.66 10.33 16.14
C VAL A 303 -4.68 10.99 14.79
N ARG A 304 -4.91 12.30 14.73
CA ARG A 304 -4.73 13.07 13.50
C ARG A 304 -3.24 13.40 13.32
N GLU A 305 -2.75 13.23 12.09
CA GLU A 305 -1.54 13.90 11.66
C GLU A 305 -1.59 15.38 12.03
N THR A 306 -0.64 15.83 12.81
CA THR A 306 -0.27 17.25 12.75
C THR A 306 0.57 17.37 11.49
N LYS A 307 0.00 17.93 10.41
CA LYS A 307 0.82 18.32 9.25
C LYS A 307 1.97 19.15 9.80
N PRO A 308 3.25 18.78 9.54
CA PRO A 308 4.33 19.67 9.86
C PRO A 308 4.03 21.00 9.15
N GLU A 309 4.04 22.11 9.86
CA GLU A 309 4.03 23.42 9.21
C GLU A 309 5.19 23.40 8.21
N ILE A 310 4.85 23.53 6.93
CA ILE A 310 5.84 23.80 5.90
C ILE A 310 6.30 25.24 6.22
N ILE A 311 7.34 25.36 7.03
CA ILE A 311 8.06 26.62 7.18
C ILE A 311 8.78 26.78 5.84
N GLU A 312 8.23 27.63 4.96
CA GLU A 312 8.94 28.06 3.77
C GLU A 312 10.30 28.57 4.24
N PRO A 313 11.40 28.26 3.56
CA PRO A 313 12.70 28.75 3.94
C PRO A 313 12.62 30.31 3.93
N ASP A 314 12.94 30.93 5.06
CA ASP A 314 13.04 32.37 5.14
C ASP A 314 13.98 32.87 4.04
N GLU A 315 13.47 33.71 3.13
CA GLU A 315 14.22 34.31 2.02
C GLU A 315 15.34 35.24 2.53
N GLU A 316 15.46 35.45 3.84
CA GLU A 316 16.46 36.37 4.44
C GLU A 316 17.88 35.78 4.52
N PHE A 317 18.12 34.53 4.19
CA PHE A 317 19.46 33.90 4.32
C PHE A 317 20.35 33.99 3.06
N GLU A 318 19.82 34.46 1.92
CA GLU A 318 20.65 34.61 0.70
C GLU A 318 21.42 35.92 0.56
N GLU A 319 21.11 36.97 1.34
CA GLU A 319 21.77 38.26 1.18
C GLU A 319 23.08 38.47 1.98
N GLU A 320 23.40 37.61 2.97
CA GLU A 320 24.64 37.80 3.77
C GLU A 320 25.92 37.20 3.18
N HIS A 321 25.82 36.38 2.13
CA HIS A 321 27.01 35.74 1.55
C HIS A 321 27.62 36.46 0.33
N GLU A 322 26.99 37.51 -0.20
CA GLU A 322 27.56 38.27 -1.35
C GLU A 322 28.44 39.46 -0.94
N ILE A 323 28.53 39.82 0.34
CA ILE A 323 29.26 41.02 0.77
C ILE A 323 30.74 40.76 1.17
N GLU A 324 31.16 39.52 1.37
CA GLU A 324 32.54 39.18 1.76
C GLU A 324 33.52 38.88 0.61
N GLN A 325 33.11 39.00 -0.66
CA GLN A 325 34.02 38.75 -1.79
C GLN A 325 34.47 40.03 -2.55
N THR A 326 34.20 41.20 -2.02
CA THR A 326 34.65 42.46 -2.66
C THR A 326 35.29 43.41 -1.65
N MET A 327 36.39 42.96 -0.98
CA MET A 327 37.42 43.86 -0.42
C MET A 327 38.81 43.21 -0.52
#